data_da3a3dc6018b2c0cbd8de6ac7bbe8a64
#
_entry.id   da3a3dc6018b2c0cbd8de6ac7bbe8a64
#
_cell.length_a   1.000
_cell.length_b   1.000
_cell.length_c   1.000
_cell.angle_alpha   90.00
_cell.angle_beta   90.00
_cell.angle_gamma   90.00
#
_symmetry.space_group_name_H-M   'P 1'
#
loop_
_entity.id
_entity.type
_entity.pdbx_description
1 polymer ?
#
loop_
_entity_poly.entity_id
_entity_poly.type
_entity_poly.pdbx_seq_one_letter_code
_entity_poly.pdbx_strand_id
1 'polypeptide(L)'
;SIYKWRITNSVCKSHQIYGGMLTMIIGITESGDPSIDFSWTSKVDNCDGVILITKNVSDKLISQIMKYIDKIILHATCTGMGGTIIEPYVPTYEHQLAQVSKLLAAGFPKDRIIVRIDPIIPTTEGLHTAQKVIDASPIKHFRISVLDAYPHVRSRFKTLNIPLPYDEKFQPSEEQFHMMRMWLARQNMNYIFDVCAEPHLAGLPNVRAIGCVSDDDIMRLNLPVNNISIGGYQRKDCLCLSCKHELLSNKKRCSYNCAYCYWKG
;
A
#
# COMPACT_ATOMS: atom_id res chain seq x y z
N SER A 1 -19.39 5.56 -18.48
CA SER A 1 -20.14 4.79 -17.48
C SER A 1 -19.56 5.10 -16.11
N ILE A 2 -20.30 5.84 -15.30
CA ILE A 2 -19.89 6.31 -13.97
C ILE A 2 -19.86 5.10 -13.02
N TYR A 3 -18.69 4.68 -12.60
CA TYR A 3 -18.55 3.62 -11.59
C TYR A 3 -19.04 4.15 -10.24
N LYS A 4 -20.25 3.79 -9.86
CA LYS A 4 -20.75 3.94 -8.49
C LYS A 4 -20.02 2.94 -7.58
N TRP A 5 -19.17 3.45 -6.72
CA TRP A 5 -18.58 2.70 -5.61
C TRP A 5 -19.68 2.26 -4.64
N ARG A 6 -19.97 0.98 -4.56
CA ARG A 6 -20.76 0.43 -3.46
C ARG A 6 -19.83 0.26 -2.25
N ILE A 7 -19.93 1.18 -1.33
CA ILE A 7 -19.36 1.02 0.02
C ILE A 7 -20.30 0.08 0.77
N THR A 8 -19.90 -1.16 0.95
CA THR A 8 -20.54 -1.99 1.98
C THR A 8 -19.98 -1.56 3.32
N ASN A 9 -20.72 -0.74 4.06
CA ASN A 9 -20.48 -0.48 5.47
C ASN A 9 -20.77 -1.78 6.24
N SER A 10 -19.85 -2.72 6.28
CA SER A 10 -19.89 -3.80 7.24
C SER A 10 -19.12 -3.39 8.48
N VAL A 11 -19.85 -2.99 9.50
CA VAL A 11 -19.36 -2.99 10.89
C VAL A 11 -18.85 -4.39 11.16
N CYS A 12 -17.59 -4.50 11.57
CA CYS A 12 -16.97 -5.76 11.98
C CYS A 12 -17.87 -6.44 13.03
N LYS A 13 -18.65 -7.42 12.62
CA LYS A 13 -19.43 -8.27 13.53
C LYS A 13 -18.53 -9.43 13.93
N SER A 14 -18.51 -9.71 15.22
CA SER A 14 -17.95 -10.94 15.81
C SER A 14 -18.17 -12.15 14.91
N HIS A 15 -17.14 -12.99 14.76
CA HIS A 15 -17.07 -14.24 14.00
C HIS A 15 -18.45 -14.84 13.68
N GLN A 16 -18.92 -14.66 12.45
CA GLN A 16 -20.16 -15.32 12.00
C GLN A 16 -19.81 -16.73 11.55
N ILE A 17 -20.37 -17.70 12.26
CA ILE A 17 -20.33 -19.11 11.86
C ILE A 17 -21.33 -19.30 10.72
N TYR A 18 -20.84 -19.31 9.47
CA TYR A 18 -21.59 -19.84 8.34
C TYR A 18 -21.10 -21.26 8.04
N GLY A 19 -21.94 -22.25 8.31
CA GLY A 19 -21.64 -23.64 7.95
C GLY A 19 -20.46 -24.29 8.67
N GLY A 20 -20.12 -23.88 9.90
CA GLY A 20 -19.05 -24.51 10.72
C GLY A 20 -17.62 -24.06 10.37
N MET A 21 -17.38 -23.17 9.43
CA MET A 21 -16.07 -22.58 9.14
C MET A 21 -15.95 -21.18 9.75
N LEU A 22 -14.92 -20.98 10.58
CA LEU A 22 -14.51 -19.65 11.02
C LEU A 22 -14.00 -18.87 9.81
N THR A 23 -14.67 -17.77 9.45
CA THR A 23 -14.21 -16.88 8.38
C THR A 23 -13.05 -16.03 8.90
N MET A 24 -11.87 -16.16 8.26
CA MET A 24 -10.71 -15.31 8.53
C MET A 24 -11.04 -13.84 8.25
N ILE A 25 -10.53 -12.95 9.10
CA ILE A 25 -10.66 -11.50 8.96
C ILE A 25 -9.28 -10.86 8.99
N ILE A 26 -8.84 -10.29 7.87
CA ILE A 26 -7.62 -9.49 7.79
C ILE A 26 -7.99 -8.01 7.69
N GLY A 27 -7.72 -7.29 8.77
CA GLY A 27 -7.90 -5.83 8.82
C GLY A 27 -6.89 -5.11 7.93
N ILE A 28 -7.30 -4.00 7.30
CA ILE A 28 -6.42 -3.17 6.48
C ILE A 28 -6.75 -1.68 6.64
N THR A 29 -5.76 -0.81 6.44
CA THR A 29 -5.92 0.64 6.54
C THR A 29 -5.62 1.33 5.20
N GLU A 30 -6.49 1.15 4.20
CA GLU A 30 -6.35 1.79 2.88
C GLU A 30 -7.10 3.11 2.75
N SER A 31 -8.20 3.27 3.50
CA SER A 31 -9.08 4.44 3.40
C SER A 31 -8.65 5.63 4.26
N GLY A 32 -7.40 5.66 4.71
CA GLY A 32 -6.85 6.71 5.56
C GLY A 32 -5.39 6.46 5.85
N ASP A 33 -4.90 7.00 6.98
CA ASP A 33 -3.56 6.69 7.46
C ASP A 33 -3.60 6.36 8.97
N PRO A 34 -3.11 5.17 9.38
CA PRO A 34 -3.14 4.70 10.76
C PRO A 34 -2.23 5.49 11.71
N SER A 35 -1.33 6.31 11.20
CA SER A 35 -0.51 7.22 12.01
C SER A 35 -1.25 8.51 12.39
N ILE A 36 -2.35 8.81 11.71
CA ILE A 36 -3.23 9.97 11.95
C ILE A 36 -4.51 9.53 12.67
N ASP A 37 -5.16 8.50 12.17
CA ASP A 37 -6.40 7.96 12.75
C ASP A 37 -6.13 6.63 13.45
N PHE A 38 -6.03 6.66 14.78
CA PHE A 38 -5.78 5.50 15.62
C PHE A 38 -7.04 4.68 15.95
N SER A 39 -8.18 4.96 15.33
CA SER A 39 -9.42 4.18 15.57
C SER A 39 -9.31 2.70 15.18
N TRP A 40 -8.31 2.33 14.38
CA TRP A 40 -8.00 0.95 14.03
C TRP A 40 -7.60 0.12 15.27
N THR A 41 -6.99 0.71 16.31
CA THR A 41 -6.48 -0.02 17.48
C THR A 41 -7.59 -0.73 18.24
N SER A 42 -8.79 -0.16 18.33
CA SER A 42 -9.95 -0.78 18.99
C SER A 42 -10.57 -1.94 18.19
N LYS A 43 -10.09 -2.17 16.96
CA LYS A 43 -10.62 -3.21 16.07
C LYS A 43 -9.67 -4.38 15.86
N VAL A 44 -8.41 -4.28 16.33
CA VAL A 44 -7.37 -5.31 16.14
C VAL A 44 -7.79 -6.65 16.73
N ASP A 45 -8.42 -6.65 17.89
CA ASP A 45 -8.81 -7.89 18.57
C ASP A 45 -9.87 -8.67 17.80
N ASN A 46 -10.64 -7.99 16.96
CA ASN A 46 -11.65 -8.60 16.08
C ASN A 46 -11.10 -9.10 14.75
N CYS A 47 -9.78 -9.02 14.54
CA CYS A 47 -9.10 -9.47 13.34
C CYS A 47 -8.11 -10.59 13.68
N ASP A 48 -7.94 -11.54 12.76
CA ASP A 48 -6.90 -12.56 12.84
C ASP A 48 -5.52 -11.96 12.58
N GLY A 49 -5.45 -10.99 11.67
CA GLY A 49 -4.27 -10.18 11.38
C GLY A 49 -4.65 -8.79 10.86
N VAL A 50 -3.68 -7.87 10.85
CA VAL A 50 -3.88 -6.49 10.42
C VAL A 50 -2.72 -6.03 9.55
N ILE A 51 -3.02 -5.46 8.40
CA ILE A 51 -2.07 -4.82 7.50
C ILE A 51 -2.21 -3.30 7.63
N LEU A 52 -1.20 -2.67 8.21
CA LEU A 52 -1.15 -1.22 8.35
C LEU A 52 -0.44 -0.59 7.16
N ILE A 53 -1.16 0.22 6.39
CA ILE A 53 -0.59 0.99 5.27
C ILE A 53 -0.45 2.43 5.71
N THR A 54 0.77 2.94 5.84
CA THR A 54 1.04 4.28 6.35
C THR A 54 2.12 5.01 5.55
N LYS A 55 2.00 6.33 5.47
CA LYS A 55 3.02 7.25 4.95
C LYS A 55 3.91 7.84 6.05
N ASN A 56 3.66 7.47 7.32
CA ASN A 56 4.46 7.98 8.44
C ASN A 56 4.55 6.93 9.57
N VAL A 57 5.68 6.26 9.66
CA VAL A 57 6.00 5.36 10.78
C VAL A 57 6.45 6.19 11.98
N SER A 58 5.51 6.95 12.58
CA SER A 58 5.79 7.82 13.73
C SER A 58 6.07 7.01 15.00
N ASP A 59 6.74 7.63 15.98
CA ASP A 59 7.01 7.00 17.28
C ASP A 59 5.74 6.54 17.99
N LYS A 60 4.67 7.33 17.87
CA LYS A 60 3.35 6.96 18.39
C LYS A 60 2.81 5.70 17.68
N LEU A 61 2.96 5.61 16.37
CA LEU A 61 2.54 4.44 15.61
C LEU A 61 3.39 3.22 15.99
N ILE A 62 4.71 3.36 16.09
CA ILE A 62 5.62 2.29 16.55
C ILE A 62 5.15 1.74 17.91
N SER A 63 4.84 2.62 18.86
CA SER A 63 4.35 2.21 20.18
C SER A 63 3.05 1.41 20.11
N GLN A 64 2.15 1.68 19.17
CA GLN A 64 0.93 0.90 18.99
C GLN A 64 1.20 -0.42 18.26
N ILE A 65 2.03 -0.41 17.21
CA ILE A 65 2.43 -1.62 16.48
C ILE A 65 3.02 -2.65 17.43
N MET A 66 3.93 -2.22 18.32
CA MET A 66 4.59 -3.12 19.27
C MET A 66 3.65 -3.76 20.28
N LYS A 67 2.50 -3.16 20.57
CA LYS A 67 1.46 -3.80 21.43
C LYS A 67 0.77 -4.98 20.75
N TYR A 68 0.71 -4.97 19.42
CA TYR A 68 0.02 -5.97 18.60
C TYR A 68 0.98 -6.69 17.65
N ILE A 69 2.25 -6.80 18.04
CA ILE A 69 3.35 -7.29 17.19
C ILE A 69 3.02 -8.61 16.49
N ASP A 70 2.30 -9.52 17.16
CA ASP A 70 1.97 -10.84 16.60
C ASP A 70 0.92 -10.78 15.48
N LYS A 71 0.13 -9.70 15.42
CA LYS A 71 -0.98 -9.53 14.48
C LYS A 71 -0.68 -8.56 13.33
N ILE A 72 0.44 -7.81 13.38
CA ILE A 72 0.67 -6.70 12.44
C ILE A 72 1.63 -7.09 11.31
N ILE A 73 1.26 -6.68 10.10
CA ILE A 73 2.16 -6.46 8.97
C ILE A 73 2.17 -4.96 8.68
N LEU A 74 3.35 -4.40 8.46
CA LEU A 74 3.52 -2.99 8.12
C LEU A 74 3.83 -2.80 6.64
N HIS A 75 3.01 -2.05 5.94
CA HIS A 75 3.31 -1.48 4.64
C HIS A 75 3.72 -0.02 4.80
N ALA A 76 5.02 0.23 4.90
CA ALA A 76 5.58 1.57 4.99
C ALA A 76 5.60 2.22 3.60
N THR A 77 4.62 3.09 3.30
CA THR A 77 4.56 3.79 2.02
C THR A 77 5.61 4.89 1.98
N CYS A 78 6.51 4.78 1.02
CA CYS A 78 7.65 5.64 0.84
C CYS A 78 7.87 5.86 -0.67
N THR A 79 7.26 6.90 -1.22
CA THR A 79 7.29 7.19 -2.65
C THR A 79 8.55 7.93 -3.10
N GLY A 80 9.29 8.51 -2.14
CA GLY A 80 10.39 9.44 -2.41
C GLY A 80 9.94 10.89 -2.66
N MET A 81 8.61 11.15 -2.68
CA MET A 81 8.05 12.47 -2.97
C MET A 81 7.66 13.26 -1.71
N GLY A 82 7.87 12.70 -0.51
CA GLY A 82 7.55 13.35 0.75
C GLY A 82 8.22 14.72 0.90
N GLY A 83 7.48 15.73 1.39
CA GLY A 83 7.94 17.11 1.52
C GLY A 83 7.93 17.91 0.22
N THR A 84 7.50 17.33 -0.91
CA THR A 84 7.35 18.03 -2.19
C THR A 84 5.92 18.55 -2.38
N ILE A 85 5.68 19.33 -3.44
CA ILE A 85 4.33 19.76 -3.83
C ILE A 85 3.35 18.60 -4.08
N ILE A 86 3.87 17.41 -4.40
CA ILE A 86 3.06 16.21 -4.63
C ILE A 86 2.62 15.57 -3.30
N GLU A 87 3.47 15.60 -2.29
CA GLU A 87 3.23 15.05 -0.95
C GLU A 87 3.63 16.06 0.15
N PRO A 88 2.95 17.21 0.25
CA PRO A 88 3.43 18.37 1.02
C PRO A 88 3.57 18.10 2.53
N TYR A 89 2.77 17.20 3.06
CA TYR A 89 2.76 16.90 4.51
C TYR A 89 3.17 15.46 4.85
N VAL A 90 3.67 14.71 3.87
CA VAL A 90 4.28 13.40 4.09
C VAL A 90 5.75 13.58 4.47
N PRO A 91 6.26 12.84 5.47
CA PRO A 91 7.69 12.87 5.79
C PRO A 91 8.57 12.50 4.58
N THR A 92 9.81 12.99 4.56
CA THR A 92 10.77 12.59 3.52
C THR A 92 11.07 11.09 3.60
N TYR A 93 11.57 10.53 2.51
CA TYR A 93 11.87 9.08 2.48
C TYR A 93 12.98 8.70 3.46
N GLU A 94 13.96 9.58 3.68
CA GLU A 94 15.02 9.37 4.65
C GLU A 94 14.45 9.25 6.07
N HIS A 95 13.54 10.16 6.45
CA HIS A 95 12.87 10.09 7.74
C HIS A 95 12.05 8.81 7.88
N GLN A 96 11.24 8.47 6.87
CA GLN A 96 10.41 7.28 6.87
C GLN A 96 11.25 6.00 7.03
N LEU A 97 12.36 5.88 6.28
CA LEU A 97 13.25 4.71 6.35
C LEU A 97 14.04 4.65 7.67
N ALA A 98 14.40 5.79 8.25
CA ALA A 98 14.99 5.85 9.59
C ALA A 98 14.01 5.33 10.65
N GLN A 99 12.74 5.68 10.56
CA GLN A 99 11.70 5.15 11.46
C GLN A 99 11.44 3.66 11.25
N VAL A 100 11.52 3.16 10.03
CA VAL A 100 11.48 1.71 9.74
C VAL A 100 12.67 1.02 10.42
N SER A 101 13.88 1.60 10.35
CA SER A 101 15.07 1.07 11.04
C SER A 101 14.89 1.08 12.57
N LYS A 102 14.25 2.12 13.13
CA LYS A 102 13.93 2.19 14.55
C LYS A 102 12.95 1.08 14.97
N LEU A 103 11.92 0.82 14.15
CA LEU A 103 10.97 -0.28 14.40
C LEU A 103 11.67 -1.65 14.38
N LEU A 104 12.59 -1.87 13.44
CA LEU A 104 13.43 -3.08 13.39
C LEU A 104 14.28 -3.22 14.64
N ALA A 105 14.93 -2.14 15.08
CA ALA A 105 15.74 -2.11 16.30
C ALA A 105 14.90 -2.38 17.58
N ALA A 106 13.61 -2.05 17.56
CA ALA A 106 12.66 -2.39 18.62
C ALA A 106 12.24 -3.87 18.62
N GLY A 107 12.70 -4.68 17.66
CA GLY A 107 12.44 -6.12 17.58
C GLY A 107 11.26 -6.51 16.68
N PHE A 108 10.71 -5.60 15.89
CA PHE A 108 9.64 -5.97 14.94
C PHE A 108 10.18 -6.88 13.83
N PRO A 109 9.47 -7.97 13.46
CA PRO A 109 9.92 -8.92 12.45
C PRO A 109 10.14 -8.28 11.08
N LYS A 110 11.36 -8.43 10.54
CA LYS A 110 11.74 -7.81 9.26
C LYS A 110 10.91 -8.30 8.08
N ASP A 111 10.52 -9.55 8.06
CA ASP A 111 9.71 -10.19 7.04
C ASP A 111 8.25 -9.72 7.04
N ARG A 112 7.82 -9.04 8.11
CA ARG A 112 6.51 -8.39 8.22
C ARG A 112 6.52 -6.91 7.86
N ILE A 113 7.62 -6.40 7.29
CA ILE A 113 7.70 -5.04 6.77
C ILE A 113 7.84 -5.07 5.25
N ILE A 114 6.98 -4.33 4.57
CA ILE A 114 7.03 -4.11 3.12
C ILE A 114 7.14 -2.61 2.88
N VAL A 115 8.11 -2.18 2.08
CA VAL A 115 8.20 -0.79 1.64
C VAL A 115 7.32 -0.62 0.39
N ARG A 116 6.33 0.27 0.47
CA ARG A 116 5.45 0.58 -0.67
C ARG A 116 5.96 1.81 -1.41
N ILE A 117 6.20 1.67 -2.71
CA ILE A 117 6.44 2.80 -3.60
C ILE A 117 5.18 2.93 -4.47
N ASP A 118 4.17 3.59 -3.90
CA ASP A 118 2.81 3.62 -4.42
C ASP A 118 2.23 5.04 -4.27
N PRO A 119 2.11 5.75 -5.42
CA PRO A 119 2.47 5.33 -6.77
C PRO A 119 3.92 5.67 -7.16
N ILE A 120 4.42 4.98 -8.20
CA ILE A 120 5.55 5.46 -9.01
C ILE A 120 4.99 6.35 -10.13
N ILE A 121 5.59 7.50 -10.36
CA ILE A 121 5.33 8.31 -11.55
C ILE A 121 6.18 7.74 -12.69
N PRO A 122 5.60 7.25 -13.81
CA PRO A 122 6.35 6.54 -14.85
C PRO A 122 7.08 7.49 -15.80
N THR A 123 8.02 8.24 -15.23
CA THR A 123 8.98 9.11 -15.93
C THR A 123 10.39 8.76 -15.47
N THR A 124 11.40 9.23 -16.19
CA THR A 124 12.82 9.05 -15.81
C THR A 124 13.07 9.57 -14.39
N GLU A 125 12.56 10.75 -14.05
CA GLU A 125 12.69 11.37 -12.73
C GLU A 125 11.95 10.57 -11.64
N GLY A 126 10.75 10.07 -11.98
CA GLY A 126 9.97 9.24 -11.05
C GLY A 126 10.65 7.91 -10.75
N LEU A 127 11.22 7.25 -11.75
CA LEU A 127 12.01 6.04 -11.57
C LEU A 127 13.31 6.31 -10.79
N HIS A 128 13.98 7.43 -11.04
CA HIS A 128 15.15 7.83 -10.25
C HIS A 128 14.77 8.09 -8.78
N THR A 129 13.62 8.70 -8.53
CA THR A 129 13.10 8.93 -7.17
C THR A 129 12.78 7.61 -6.48
N ALA A 130 12.14 6.66 -7.16
CA ALA A 130 11.89 5.32 -6.65
C ALA A 130 13.20 4.56 -6.34
N GLN A 131 14.22 4.71 -7.21
CA GLN A 131 15.53 4.09 -7.02
C GLN A 131 16.22 4.56 -5.73
N LYS A 132 16.17 5.86 -5.41
CA LYS A 132 16.72 6.39 -4.15
C LYS A 132 16.11 5.71 -2.93
N VAL A 133 14.78 5.46 -2.95
CA VAL A 133 14.10 4.75 -1.87
C VAL A 133 14.57 3.30 -1.77
N ILE A 134 14.70 2.60 -2.90
CA ILE A 134 15.17 1.22 -2.95
C ILE A 134 16.58 1.09 -2.39
N ASP A 135 17.49 1.97 -2.84
CA ASP A 135 18.90 1.95 -2.45
C ASP A 135 19.09 2.22 -0.95
N ALA A 136 18.33 3.18 -0.40
CA ALA A 136 18.38 3.55 1.01
C ALA A 136 17.63 2.59 1.94
N SER A 137 16.76 1.71 1.41
CA SER A 137 15.87 0.88 2.22
C SER A 137 16.60 -0.24 2.98
N PRO A 138 16.34 -0.40 4.30
CA PRO A 138 16.80 -1.56 5.08
C PRO A 138 15.99 -2.83 4.73
N ILE A 139 14.84 -2.68 4.07
CA ILE A 139 13.94 -3.74 3.65
C ILE A 139 14.17 -4.03 2.16
N LYS A 140 14.16 -5.32 1.80
CA LYS A 140 14.38 -5.76 0.41
C LYS A 140 13.12 -6.37 -0.22
N HIS A 141 11.97 -6.11 0.37
CA HIS A 141 10.66 -6.43 -0.14
C HIS A 141 9.88 -5.15 -0.41
N PHE A 142 9.53 -4.95 -1.66
CA PHE A 142 8.88 -3.74 -2.15
C PHE A 142 7.51 -4.08 -2.73
N ARG A 143 6.52 -3.19 -2.52
CA ARG A 143 5.23 -3.26 -3.21
C ARG A 143 5.06 -1.98 -4.00
N ILE A 144 4.87 -2.11 -5.31
CA ILE A 144 4.84 -0.99 -6.24
C ILE A 144 3.52 -0.94 -7.01
N SER A 145 3.08 0.25 -7.35
CA SER A 145 2.03 0.49 -8.33
C SER A 145 2.35 1.76 -9.12
N VAL A 146 1.65 1.97 -10.22
CA VAL A 146 1.81 3.12 -11.08
C VAL A 146 0.72 4.15 -10.79
N LEU A 147 0.99 5.41 -11.06
CA LEU A 147 0.01 6.48 -10.90
C LEU A 147 -1.22 6.25 -11.79
N ASP A 148 -2.39 6.17 -11.18
CA ASP A 148 -3.68 6.20 -11.87
C ASP A 148 -4.17 7.65 -11.99
N ALA A 149 -4.35 8.14 -13.22
CA ALA A 149 -4.74 9.53 -13.47
C ALA A 149 -6.27 9.72 -13.45
N TYR A 150 -6.89 9.49 -12.27
CA TYR A 150 -8.31 9.78 -12.07
C TYR A 150 -8.65 11.25 -12.41
N PRO A 151 -9.88 11.58 -12.83
CA PRO A 151 -10.25 12.95 -13.20
C PRO A 151 -9.92 13.99 -12.12
N HIS A 152 -10.16 13.66 -10.86
CA HIS A 152 -9.86 14.55 -9.73
C HIS A 152 -8.34 14.63 -9.42
N VAL A 153 -7.57 13.59 -9.73
CA VAL A 153 -6.09 13.63 -9.68
C VAL A 153 -5.56 14.56 -10.75
N ARG A 154 -6.05 14.43 -11.99
CA ARG A 154 -5.69 15.35 -13.11
C ARG A 154 -6.01 16.80 -12.77
N SER A 155 -7.20 17.06 -12.20
CA SER A 155 -7.61 18.40 -11.80
C SER A 155 -6.63 19.00 -10.77
N ARG A 156 -6.22 18.22 -9.77
CA ARG A 156 -5.25 18.66 -8.74
C ARG A 156 -3.86 18.91 -9.34
N PHE A 157 -3.36 18.03 -10.20
CA PHE A 157 -2.08 18.21 -10.88
C PHE A 157 -2.10 19.51 -11.71
N LYS A 158 -3.18 19.74 -12.47
CA LYS A 158 -3.36 20.98 -13.23
C LYS A 158 -3.39 22.22 -12.32
N THR A 159 -4.13 22.18 -11.21
CA THR A 159 -4.21 23.30 -10.25
C THR A 159 -2.85 23.59 -9.61
N LEU A 160 -2.04 22.58 -9.37
CA LEU A 160 -0.72 22.68 -8.78
C LEU A 160 0.40 22.93 -9.82
N ASN A 161 0.07 23.07 -11.10
CA ASN A 161 1.02 23.16 -12.21
C ASN A 161 2.02 22.00 -12.23
N ILE A 162 1.60 20.79 -11.85
CA ILE A 162 2.41 19.58 -11.90
C ILE A 162 2.15 18.91 -13.25
N PRO A 163 3.18 18.64 -14.08
CA PRO A 163 3.02 17.89 -15.32
C PRO A 163 2.46 16.49 -15.06
N LEU A 164 1.42 16.09 -15.80
CA LEU A 164 0.98 14.72 -15.84
C LEU A 164 1.95 13.89 -16.69
N PRO A 165 2.28 12.66 -16.29
CA PRO A 165 3.20 11.81 -17.05
C PRO A 165 2.58 11.26 -18.34
N TYR A 166 1.26 11.34 -18.48
CA TYR A 166 0.49 10.94 -19.67
C TYR A 166 -0.71 11.86 -19.84
N ASP A 167 -1.05 12.21 -21.08
CA ASP A 167 -2.04 13.21 -21.41
C ASP A 167 -3.46 12.77 -20.97
N GLU A 168 -4.34 12.44 -21.89
CA GLU A 168 -5.75 12.16 -21.56
C GLU A 168 -6.01 10.73 -21.08
N LYS A 169 -5.00 9.87 -21.04
CA LYS A 169 -5.14 8.47 -20.64
C LYS A 169 -5.18 8.32 -19.12
N PHE A 170 -5.86 7.29 -18.65
CA PHE A 170 -5.94 6.93 -17.24
C PHE A 170 -4.67 6.26 -16.72
N GLN A 171 -4.02 5.47 -17.56
CA GLN A 171 -2.84 4.66 -17.25
C GLN A 171 -1.69 4.98 -18.20
N PRO A 172 -0.45 4.57 -17.87
CA PRO A 172 0.72 4.75 -18.71
C PRO A 172 0.58 4.19 -20.12
N SER A 173 1.41 4.70 -21.04
CA SER A 173 1.58 4.11 -22.38
C SER A 173 2.37 2.81 -22.31
N GLU A 174 2.30 2.01 -23.38
CA GLU A 174 3.13 0.80 -23.52
C GLU A 174 4.63 1.10 -23.41
N GLU A 175 5.06 2.25 -23.91
CA GLU A 175 6.47 2.70 -23.82
C GLU A 175 6.87 2.97 -22.37
N GLN A 176 5.99 3.58 -21.58
CA GLN A 176 6.23 3.84 -20.17
C GLN A 176 6.23 2.53 -19.37
N PHE A 177 5.33 1.59 -19.65
CA PHE A 177 5.39 0.26 -19.07
C PHE A 177 6.65 -0.50 -19.45
N HIS A 178 7.09 -0.40 -20.71
CA HIS A 178 8.35 -0.99 -21.16
C HIS A 178 9.55 -0.40 -20.39
N MET A 179 9.61 0.92 -20.26
CA MET A 179 10.64 1.62 -19.47
C MET A 179 10.67 1.12 -18.02
N MET A 180 9.52 0.98 -17.38
CA MET A 180 9.40 0.46 -16.02
C MET A 180 9.85 -1.02 -15.93
N ARG A 181 9.49 -1.86 -16.89
CA ARG A 181 9.96 -3.26 -16.95
C ARG A 181 11.47 -3.35 -17.10
N MET A 182 12.08 -2.52 -17.94
CA MET A 182 13.53 -2.45 -18.11
C MET A 182 14.23 -1.96 -16.83
N TRP A 183 13.62 -1.02 -16.12
CA TRP A 183 14.12 -0.57 -14.82
C TRP A 183 14.02 -1.68 -13.76
N LEU A 184 12.89 -2.40 -13.67
CA LEU A 184 12.71 -3.53 -12.77
C LEU A 184 13.68 -4.68 -13.08
N ALA A 185 13.92 -4.99 -14.35
CA ALA A 185 14.85 -6.03 -14.78
C ALA A 185 16.31 -5.77 -14.37
N ARG A 186 16.67 -4.52 -14.08
CA ARG A 186 18.00 -4.14 -13.60
C ARG A 186 18.14 -4.18 -12.08
N GLN A 187 17.04 -4.42 -11.37
CA GLN A 187 17.09 -4.49 -9.91
C GLN A 187 17.79 -5.75 -9.43
N ASN A 188 18.31 -5.69 -8.20
CA ASN A 188 18.97 -6.83 -7.58
C ASN A 188 18.00 -8.02 -7.45
N MET A 189 18.42 -9.20 -7.93
CA MET A 189 17.62 -10.42 -7.92
C MET A 189 17.24 -10.91 -6.52
N ASN A 190 17.95 -10.45 -5.48
CA ASN A 190 17.60 -10.75 -4.09
C ASN A 190 16.49 -9.85 -3.54
N TYR A 191 16.01 -8.88 -4.31
CA TYR A 191 14.89 -8.02 -3.94
C TYR A 191 13.60 -8.63 -4.46
N ILE A 192 12.52 -8.49 -3.70
CA ILE A 192 11.18 -8.93 -4.10
C ILE A 192 10.37 -7.68 -4.45
N PHE A 193 9.78 -7.69 -5.63
CA PHE A 193 8.85 -6.64 -6.08
C PHE A 193 7.46 -7.24 -6.27
N ASP A 194 6.52 -6.81 -5.46
CA ASP A 194 5.11 -7.11 -5.59
C ASP A 194 4.44 -5.98 -6.37
N VAL A 195 3.79 -6.31 -7.48
CA VAL A 195 3.03 -5.33 -8.27
C VAL A 195 1.55 -5.48 -7.99
N CYS A 196 0.93 -4.40 -7.51
CA CYS A 196 -0.48 -4.38 -7.13
C CYS A 196 -1.33 -3.81 -8.28
N ALA A 197 -2.21 -4.64 -8.85
CA ALA A 197 -3.09 -4.32 -9.97
C ALA A 197 -2.34 -3.80 -11.24
N GLU A 198 -1.12 -4.28 -11.44
CA GLU A 198 -0.27 -3.92 -12.58
C GLU A 198 0.24 -5.20 -13.27
N PRO A 199 -0.65 -6.00 -13.92
CA PRO A 199 -0.25 -7.28 -14.52
C PRO A 199 0.81 -7.11 -15.62
N HIS A 200 0.86 -5.94 -16.28
CA HIS A 200 1.85 -5.63 -17.32
C HIS A 200 3.30 -5.57 -16.79
N LEU A 201 3.49 -5.36 -15.49
CA LEU A 201 4.82 -5.31 -14.86
C LEU A 201 5.27 -6.67 -14.33
N ALA A 202 4.36 -7.63 -14.16
CA ALA A 202 4.69 -8.97 -13.67
C ALA A 202 5.44 -9.81 -14.71
N GLY A 203 5.96 -10.97 -14.26
CA GLY A 203 6.60 -11.96 -15.14
C GLY A 203 8.11 -11.81 -15.28
N LEU A 204 8.76 -10.94 -14.51
CA LEU A 204 10.20 -10.97 -14.26
C LEU A 204 10.47 -11.89 -13.05
N PRO A 205 11.66 -12.53 -12.95
CA PRO A 205 11.92 -13.53 -11.90
C PRO A 205 11.69 -13.07 -10.46
N ASN A 206 11.91 -11.77 -10.18
CA ASN A 206 11.76 -11.17 -8.87
C ASN A 206 10.56 -10.21 -8.78
N VAL A 207 9.64 -10.24 -9.76
CA VAL A 207 8.44 -9.39 -9.82
C VAL A 207 7.18 -10.24 -9.87
N ARG A 208 6.33 -10.11 -8.88
CA ARG A 208 5.11 -10.91 -8.69
C ARG A 208 3.87 -10.04 -8.73
N ALA A 209 2.82 -10.49 -9.43
CA ALA A 209 1.50 -9.88 -9.31
C ALA A 209 0.84 -10.38 -8.01
N ILE A 210 0.54 -9.47 -7.08
CA ILE A 210 -0.01 -9.83 -5.76
C ILE A 210 -0.93 -8.72 -5.21
N GLY A 211 -1.95 -9.12 -4.45
CA GLY A 211 -2.86 -8.18 -3.78
C GLY A 211 -2.27 -7.54 -2.52
N CYS A 212 -2.90 -6.47 -2.02
CA CYS A 212 -2.51 -5.83 -0.76
C CYS A 212 -2.82 -6.70 0.47
N VAL A 213 -3.72 -7.67 0.33
CA VAL A 213 -3.94 -8.80 1.24
C VAL A 213 -3.77 -10.06 0.42
N SER A 214 -2.82 -10.90 0.76
CA SER A 214 -2.40 -12.06 -0.02
C SER A 214 -2.12 -13.27 0.88
N ASP A 215 -1.96 -14.44 0.25
CA ASP A 215 -1.55 -15.66 0.96
C ASP A 215 -0.18 -15.50 1.64
N ASP A 216 0.75 -14.77 1.01
CA ASP A 216 2.05 -14.43 1.61
C ASP A 216 1.88 -13.67 2.95
N ASP A 217 0.94 -12.72 3.01
CA ASP A 217 0.68 -11.95 4.22
C ASP A 217 0.08 -12.85 5.31
N ILE A 218 -0.82 -13.76 4.94
CA ILE A 218 -1.42 -14.75 5.85
C ILE A 218 -0.34 -15.69 6.42
N MET A 219 0.55 -16.21 5.57
CA MET A 219 1.66 -17.07 6.00
C MET A 219 2.63 -16.34 6.94
N ARG A 220 2.94 -15.07 6.68
CA ARG A 220 3.82 -14.24 7.55
C ARG A 220 3.21 -14.00 8.94
N LEU A 221 1.88 -14.02 9.04
CA LEU A 221 1.16 -13.94 10.31
C LEU A 221 1.04 -15.30 11.00
N ASN A 222 1.61 -16.37 10.42
CA ASN A 222 1.46 -17.75 10.89
C ASN A 222 -0.01 -18.20 10.96
N LEU A 223 -0.86 -17.66 10.08
CA LEU A 223 -2.26 -18.05 9.98
C LEU A 223 -2.44 -19.16 8.92
N PRO A 224 -3.46 -20.01 9.05
CA PRO A 224 -3.71 -21.07 8.08
C PRO A 224 -4.18 -20.49 6.74
N VAL A 225 -3.51 -20.86 5.66
CA VAL A 225 -3.94 -20.52 4.28
C VAL A 225 -5.01 -21.52 3.88
N ASN A 226 -6.28 -21.17 4.06
CA ASN A 226 -7.42 -22.04 3.78
C ASN A 226 -8.25 -21.46 2.61
N ASN A 227 -7.99 -21.88 1.37
CA ASN A 227 -8.84 -21.66 0.18
C ASN A 227 -9.59 -20.31 0.13
N ILE A 228 -8.93 -19.21 0.49
CA ILE A 228 -9.54 -17.89 0.49
C ILE A 228 -9.52 -17.38 -0.94
N SER A 229 -10.70 -17.09 -1.48
CA SER A 229 -10.84 -16.59 -2.85
C SER A 229 -10.38 -15.14 -2.99
N ILE A 230 -9.94 -14.76 -4.19
CA ILE A 230 -9.81 -13.36 -4.58
C ILE A 230 -11.19 -12.72 -4.58
N GLY A 231 -11.36 -11.56 -3.96
CA GLY A 231 -12.67 -10.91 -3.83
C GLY A 231 -12.65 -9.61 -3.03
N GLY A 232 -11.55 -9.29 -2.37
CA GLY A 232 -11.38 -8.03 -1.61
C GLY A 232 -10.93 -6.86 -2.48
N TYR A 233 -11.27 -6.85 -3.76
CA TYR A 233 -10.76 -5.88 -4.72
C TYR A 233 -11.52 -4.55 -4.66
N GLN A 234 -10.79 -3.48 -4.96
CA GLN A 234 -11.30 -2.12 -5.08
C GLN A 234 -11.24 -1.57 -6.51
N ARG A 235 -10.44 -2.17 -7.38
CA ARG A 235 -10.28 -1.80 -8.78
C ARG A 235 -10.11 -3.04 -9.66
N LYS A 236 -10.24 -2.86 -10.97
CA LYS A 236 -9.92 -3.90 -11.93
C LYS A 236 -8.50 -4.43 -11.69
N ASP A 237 -8.28 -5.70 -11.96
CA ASP A 237 -6.99 -6.40 -11.79
C ASP A 237 -6.44 -6.45 -10.35
N CYS A 238 -7.25 -6.10 -9.33
CA CYS A 238 -6.90 -6.27 -7.92
C CYS A 238 -6.97 -7.73 -7.51
N LEU A 239 -5.89 -8.24 -6.92
CA LEU A 239 -5.73 -9.63 -6.48
C LEU A 239 -5.93 -9.80 -4.96
N CYS A 240 -6.53 -8.83 -4.27
CA CYS A 240 -6.76 -8.92 -2.83
C CYS A 240 -7.71 -10.05 -2.48
N LEU A 241 -7.41 -10.75 -1.39
CA LEU A 241 -8.24 -11.82 -0.84
C LEU A 241 -9.56 -11.29 -0.26
N SER A 242 -10.60 -12.10 -0.29
CA SER A 242 -11.96 -11.76 0.17
C SER A 242 -12.07 -11.56 1.68
N CYS A 243 -11.09 -12.04 2.46
CA CYS A 243 -11.00 -11.83 3.91
C CYS A 243 -10.57 -10.41 4.32
N LYS A 244 -10.36 -9.51 3.37
CA LYS A 244 -9.94 -8.12 3.56
C LYS A 244 -11.05 -7.27 4.16
N HIS A 245 -10.78 -6.59 5.28
CA HIS A 245 -11.70 -5.66 5.96
C HIS A 245 -11.05 -4.31 6.23
N GLU A 246 -11.66 -3.22 5.75
CA GLU A 246 -11.18 -1.86 5.99
C GLU A 246 -11.42 -1.42 7.45
N LEU A 247 -10.38 -0.99 8.14
CA LEU A 247 -10.43 -0.55 9.52
C LEU A 247 -10.66 0.96 9.68
N LEU A 248 -10.33 1.76 8.68
CA LEU A 248 -10.48 3.22 8.71
C LEU A 248 -11.66 3.66 7.84
N SER A 249 -12.69 4.20 8.47
CA SER A 249 -13.92 4.62 7.77
C SER A 249 -13.91 6.10 7.34
N ASN A 250 -13.04 6.93 7.92
CA ASN A 250 -13.03 8.38 7.71
C ASN A 250 -11.84 8.86 6.86
N LYS A 251 -11.99 8.78 5.54
CA LYS A 251 -10.99 9.24 4.55
C LYS A 251 -10.64 10.73 4.68
N LYS A 252 -11.55 11.56 5.20
CA LYS A 252 -11.34 13.00 5.39
C LYS A 252 -10.34 13.32 6.50
N ARG A 253 -10.09 12.41 7.42
CA ARG A 253 -9.10 12.60 8.50
C ARG A 253 -7.66 12.62 8.01
N CYS A 254 -7.36 12.01 6.88
CA CYS A 254 -5.99 12.05 6.33
C CYS A 254 -5.64 13.47 5.89
N SER A 255 -4.60 14.06 6.51
CA SER A 255 -4.16 15.44 6.29
C SER A 255 -2.94 15.58 5.38
N TYR A 256 -2.44 14.49 4.80
CA TYR A 256 -1.22 14.52 3.95
C TYR A 256 -1.39 15.27 2.63
N ASN A 257 -2.62 15.45 2.15
CA ASN A 257 -2.95 16.21 0.93
C ASN A 257 -2.15 15.79 -0.31
N CYS A 258 -1.88 14.51 -0.45
CA CYS A 258 -1.19 13.99 -1.63
C CYS A 258 -1.96 14.34 -2.91
N ALA A 259 -1.28 14.91 -3.90
CA ALA A 259 -1.89 15.34 -5.16
C ALA A 259 -2.53 14.18 -5.94
N TYR A 260 -1.99 12.99 -5.82
CA TYR A 260 -2.46 11.77 -6.48
C TYR A 260 -3.50 10.98 -5.67
N CYS A 261 -3.92 11.44 -4.50
CA CYS A 261 -4.85 10.68 -3.65
C CYS A 261 -6.18 10.42 -4.37
N TYR A 262 -6.48 9.16 -4.65
CA TYR A 262 -7.73 8.77 -5.33
C TYR A 262 -8.95 8.71 -4.39
N TRP A 263 -8.72 8.72 -3.07
CA TRP A 263 -9.79 8.75 -2.06
C TRP A 263 -10.42 10.13 -1.85
N LYS A 264 -9.72 11.19 -2.23
CA LYS A 264 -10.19 12.57 -2.10
C LYS A 264 -10.61 13.10 -3.47
N GLY A 265 -11.82 12.75 -3.89
CA GLY A 265 -12.46 13.29 -5.09
C GLY A 265 -13.20 14.58 -4.82
#